data_b1c5a84cce33197164472525a55b8a6e
#
_entry.id   b1c5a84cce33197164472525a55b8a6e
#
_cell.length_a   1.000
_cell.length_b   1.000
_cell.length_c   1.000
_cell.angle_alpha   90.00
_cell.angle_beta   90.00
_cell.angle_gamma   90.00
#
_symmetry.space_group_name_H-M   'P 1'
#
loop_
_entity.id
_entity.type
_entity.pdbx_description
1 polymer ?
#
loop_
_entity_poly.entity_id
_entity_poly.type
_entity_poly.pdbx_seq_one_letter_code
_entity_poly.pdbx_strand_id
1 'polypeptide(L)'
;MSADLITKHSTRPYRVVCVLLFLVFTFCYLYCYQDNLLAMGQHVLSNGQTHYSRLIGTVIITFVLWLMQICLYMLTRVKGRFHILTYVPSIVCLTALTSIDSDIVHGVTLGWWWLTAPLLIVVDIILLFYVRQLQAYEPQDFSHGFLGRRAWINYSGLLVLLVFVMLCSNHRQVLHARLEIEQCIEAGDYQKAVKVDAHSLHTDSTLTSLRVYSLSLAGLLPDKLFEYSLVGGSSVMLPDNPNVCYLICGKAPFYQRLGGMFRQKMSAMHYLRFIHQHHLATSVAHDYLLCAYLLDGDLEAFVHAIGKYYNLKQPLPKHYREALVLYAHLRSNPYIVYHNSVMEADFADFQLLIKQYSNLNERLSALRDTYGNTYWVYYYRMKH
;
A
#
# COMPACT_ATOMS: atom_id res chain seq x y z
N MET A 1 -13.91 -26.25 -52.44
CA MET A 1 -13.99 -24.80 -52.14
C MET A 1 -15.05 -24.42 -51.11
N SER A 2 -16.09 -25.14 -50.90
CA SER A 2 -17.15 -24.83 -49.89
C SER A 2 -16.83 -25.27 -48.45
N ALA A 3 -16.09 -26.38 -48.26
CA ALA A 3 -15.72 -26.88 -46.94
C ALA A 3 -14.75 -25.98 -46.16
N ASP A 4 -13.82 -25.31 -46.85
CA ASP A 4 -12.85 -24.38 -46.22
C ASP A 4 -13.51 -23.07 -45.76
N LEU A 5 -14.60 -22.65 -46.37
CA LEU A 5 -15.35 -21.46 -45.96
C LEU A 5 -16.15 -21.72 -44.67
N ILE A 6 -16.73 -22.94 -44.56
CA ILE A 6 -17.52 -23.35 -43.38
C ILE A 6 -16.63 -23.50 -42.13
N THR A 7 -15.42 -24.04 -42.29
CA THR A 7 -14.45 -24.17 -41.17
C THR A 7 -13.87 -22.81 -40.69
N LYS A 8 -13.76 -21.85 -41.60
CA LYS A 8 -13.32 -20.48 -41.26
C LYS A 8 -14.32 -19.70 -40.40
N HIS A 9 -15.61 -19.93 -40.57
CA HIS A 9 -16.65 -19.25 -39.77
C HIS A 9 -16.86 -19.85 -38.38
N SER A 10 -16.53 -21.09 -38.15
CA SER A 10 -16.78 -21.84 -36.89
C SER A 10 -15.82 -21.48 -35.72
N THR A 11 -14.63 -20.96 -35.97
CA THR A 11 -13.61 -20.69 -34.95
C THR A 11 -13.53 -19.22 -34.53
N ARG A 12 -14.20 -18.31 -35.23
CA ARG A 12 -14.17 -16.89 -34.93
C ARG A 12 -14.89 -16.47 -33.63
N PRO A 13 -16.08 -17.00 -33.29
CA PRO A 13 -16.84 -16.46 -32.17
C PRO A 13 -16.17 -16.67 -30.79
N TYR A 14 -15.65 -17.87 -30.47
CA TYR A 14 -15.01 -18.08 -29.16
C TYR A 14 -13.72 -17.29 -28.99
N ARG A 15 -12.97 -17.01 -30.06
CA ARG A 15 -11.76 -16.18 -30.00
C ARG A 15 -12.08 -14.74 -29.67
N VAL A 16 -13.16 -14.20 -30.28
CA VAL A 16 -13.59 -12.83 -29.96
C VAL A 16 -13.95 -12.73 -28.49
N VAL A 17 -14.67 -13.72 -27.95
CA VAL A 17 -15.02 -13.75 -26.52
C VAL A 17 -13.75 -13.83 -25.63
N CYS A 18 -12.78 -14.70 -25.96
CA CYS A 18 -11.52 -14.79 -25.21
C CYS A 18 -10.75 -13.46 -25.23
N VAL A 19 -10.66 -12.81 -26.41
CA VAL A 19 -10.00 -11.49 -26.52
C VAL A 19 -10.71 -10.45 -25.65
N LEU A 20 -12.05 -10.38 -25.75
CA LEU A 20 -12.82 -9.42 -24.94
C LEU A 20 -12.66 -9.68 -23.44
N LEU A 21 -12.75 -10.93 -22.99
CA LEU A 21 -12.53 -11.29 -21.59
C LEU A 21 -11.12 -10.90 -21.13
N PHE A 22 -10.10 -11.19 -21.94
CA PHE A 22 -8.72 -10.84 -21.63
C PHE A 22 -8.53 -9.32 -21.55
N LEU A 23 -9.04 -8.55 -22.52
CA LEU A 23 -8.90 -7.08 -22.55
C LEU A 23 -9.63 -6.43 -21.38
N VAL A 24 -10.88 -6.83 -21.12
CA VAL A 24 -11.67 -6.29 -20.01
C VAL A 24 -11.01 -6.60 -18.68
N PHE A 25 -10.62 -7.86 -18.47
CA PHE A 25 -9.94 -8.24 -17.23
C PHE A 25 -8.64 -7.45 -17.05
N THR A 26 -7.74 -7.46 -18.04
CA THR A 26 -6.43 -6.79 -17.95
C THR A 26 -6.60 -5.30 -17.68
N PHE A 27 -7.52 -4.64 -18.40
CA PHE A 27 -7.78 -3.22 -18.20
C PHE A 27 -8.33 -2.95 -16.80
N CYS A 28 -9.39 -3.65 -16.37
CA CYS A 28 -9.97 -3.45 -15.04
C CYS A 28 -8.97 -3.77 -13.92
N TYR A 29 -8.20 -4.83 -14.08
CA TYR A 29 -7.22 -5.26 -13.10
C TYR A 29 -6.10 -4.24 -12.91
N LEU A 30 -5.51 -3.73 -14.00
CA LEU A 30 -4.46 -2.72 -13.94
C LEU A 30 -5.02 -1.36 -13.50
N TYR A 31 -6.20 -0.99 -13.98
CA TYR A 31 -6.81 0.31 -13.68
C TYR A 31 -7.32 0.41 -12.25
N CYS A 32 -8.03 -0.62 -11.74
CA CYS A 32 -8.70 -0.54 -10.45
C CYS A 32 -7.86 -1.06 -9.29
N TYR A 33 -6.92 -1.97 -9.57
CA TYR A 33 -6.25 -2.71 -8.51
C TYR A 33 -4.73 -2.49 -8.45
N GLN A 34 -4.05 -2.34 -9.58
CA GLN A 34 -2.58 -2.30 -9.64
C GLN A 34 -2.00 -0.94 -10.05
N ASP A 35 -2.81 0.12 -10.11
CA ASP A 35 -2.37 1.44 -10.55
C ASP A 35 -1.24 2.03 -9.68
N ASN A 36 -1.33 1.87 -8.36
CA ASN A 36 -0.31 2.36 -7.42
C ASN A 36 1.04 1.68 -7.65
N LEU A 37 1.02 0.38 -7.93
CA LEU A 37 2.22 -0.41 -8.17
C LEU A 37 2.88 -0.06 -9.51
N LEU A 38 2.08 0.18 -10.53
CA LEU A 38 2.56 0.65 -11.85
C LEU A 38 3.14 2.07 -11.76
N ALA A 39 2.52 2.94 -11.00
CA ALA A 39 3.03 4.30 -10.79
C ALA A 39 4.38 4.29 -10.06
N MET A 40 4.54 3.46 -9.04
CA MET A 40 5.82 3.23 -8.38
C MET A 40 6.86 2.70 -9.36
N GLY A 41 6.53 1.65 -10.13
CA GLY A 41 7.44 1.07 -11.11
C GLY A 41 7.93 2.11 -12.13
N GLN A 42 7.03 2.93 -12.67
CA GLN A 42 7.40 4.01 -13.59
C GLN A 42 8.26 5.08 -12.91
N HIS A 43 7.92 5.50 -11.69
CA HIS A 43 8.69 6.51 -10.94
C HIS A 43 10.14 6.04 -10.74
N VAL A 44 10.32 4.80 -10.29
CA VAL A 44 11.65 4.22 -10.05
C VAL A 44 12.43 4.05 -11.35
N LEU A 45 11.82 3.53 -12.41
CA LEU A 45 12.47 3.34 -13.70
C LEU A 45 12.88 4.65 -14.37
N SER A 46 12.12 5.73 -14.15
CA SER A 46 12.39 7.05 -14.71
C SER A 46 13.21 7.95 -13.77
N ASN A 47 13.65 7.48 -12.61
CA ASN A 47 14.25 8.30 -11.55
C ASN A 47 13.42 9.57 -11.24
N GLY A 48 12.10 9.42 -11.19
CA GLY A 48 11.17 10.51 -10.89
C GLY A 48 10.91 11.51 -12.02
N GLN A 49 11.46 11.29 -13.22
CA GLN A 49 11.31 12.23 -14.34
C GLN A 49 9.94 12.17 -15.03
N THR A 50 9.24 11.05 -14.91
CA THR A 50 7.93 10.85 -15.54
C THR A 50 6.88 10.46 -14.52
N HIS A 51 5.65 10.96 -14.73
CA HIS A 51 4.51 10.64 -13.90
C HIS A 51 3.60 9.63 -14.61
N TYR A 52 3.16 8.62 -13.86
CA TYR A 52 2.23 7.62 -14.38
C TYR A 52 0.83 8.20 -14.56
N SER A 53 0.33 8.14 -15.80
CA SER A 53 -1.07 8.42 -16.06
C SER A 53 -1.87 7.11 -16.00
N ARG A 54 -2.72 6.98 -15.01
CA ARG A 54 -3.51 5.77 -14.74
C ARG A 54 -4.24 5.24 -15.97
N LEU A 55 -4.95 6.12 -16.71
CA LEU A 55 -5.69 5.72 -17.91
C LEU A 55 -4.76 5.36 -19.06
N ILE A 56 -3.81 6.25 -19.39
CA ILE A 56 -2.92 6.09 -20.54
C ILE A 56 -2.03 4.86 -20.35
N GLY A 57 -1.42 4.73 -19.18
CA GLY A 57 -0.54 3.60 -18.88
C GLY A 57 -1.27 2.26 -18.95
N THR A 58 -2.47 2.17 -18.35
CA THR A 58 -3.29 0.96 -18.41
C THR A 58 -3.68 0.59 -19.85
N VAL A 59 -4.10 1.56 -20.68
CA VAL A 59 -4.43 1.32 -22.08
C VAL A 59 -3.23 0.82 -22.86
N ILE A 60 -2.06 1.47 -22.70
CA ILE A 60 -0.83 1.08 -23.42
C ILE A 60 -0.41 -0.35 -23.01
N ILE A 61 -0.37 -0.65 -21.72
CA ILE A 61 0.04 -2.00 -21.25
C ILE A 61 -0.94 -3.05 -21.77
N THR A 62 -2.24 -2.82 -21.63
CA THR A 62 -3.28 -3.74 -22.14
C THR A 62 -3.14 -3.99 -23.63
N PHE A 63 -2.89 -2.93 -24.40
CA PHE A 63 -2.70 -3.00 -25.85
C PHE A 63 -1.43 -3.77 -26.22
N VAL A 64 -0.31 -3.55 -25.52
CA VAL A 64 0.95 -4.28 -25.75
C VAL A 64 0.80 -5.76 -25.45
N LEU A 65 0.16 -6.12 -24.34
CA LEU A 65 -0.11 -7.51 -23.99
C LEU A 65 -1.01 -8.20 -25.01
N TRP A 66 -2.00 -7.50 -25.53
CA TRP A 66 -2.85 -8.00 -26.61
C TRP A 66 -2.10 -8.16 -27.93
N LEU A 67 -1.24 -7.21 -28.31
CA LEU A 67 -0.39 -7.34 -29.48
C LEU A 67 0.55 -8.56 -29.38
N MET A 68 1.11 -8.79 -28.19
CA MET A 68 1.96 -9.97 -27.93
C MET A 68 1.18 -11.27 -28.15
N GLN A 69 -0.06 -11.38 -27.69
CA GLN A 69 -0.94 -12.52 -27.93
C GLN A 69 -1.22 -12.69 -29.45
N ILE A 70 -1.50 -11.59 -30.19
CA ILE A 70 -1.73 -11.65 -31.63
C ILE A 70 -0.48 -12.12 -32.36
N CYS A 71 0.71 -11.57 -32.01
CA CYS A 71 1.99 -11.98 -32.60
C CYS A 71 2.21 -13.48 -32.45
N LEU A 72 2.03 -14.01 -31.25
CA LEU A 72 2.18 -15.46 -30.99
C LEU A 72 1.17 -16.28 -31.75
N TYR A 73 -0.07 -15.82 -31.81
CA TYR A 73 -1.09 -16.50 -32.62
C TYR A 73 -0.73 -16.50 -34.12
N MET A 74 -0.22 -15.38 -34.65
CA MET A 74 0.19 -15.28 -36.07
C MET A 74 1.40 -16.20 -36.36
N LEU A 75 2.34 -16.28 -35.43
CA LEU A 75 3.55 -17.08 -35.58
C LEU A 75 3.26 -18.59 -35.50
N THR A 76 2.49 -19.00 -34.51
CA THR A 76 2.22 -20.41 -34.23
C THR A 76 1.01 -20.94 -34.98
N ARG A 77 0.02 -20.07 -35.32
CA ARG A 77 -1.26 -20.41 -35.95
C ARG A 77 -2.03 -21.52 -35.22
N VAL A 78 -1.82 -21.66 -33.91
CA VAL A 78 -2.50 -22.65 -33.05
C VAL A 78 -3.96 -22.33 -32.95
N LYS A 79 -4.80 -23.35 -33.23
CA LYS A 79 -6.28 -23.27 -33.29
C LYS A 79 -6.89 -24.34 -32.38
N GLY A 80 -8.21 -24.38 -32.31
CA GLY A 80 -8.96 -25.42 -31.62
C GLY A 80 -8.84 -25.31 -30.10
N ARG A 81 -8.59 -26.43 -29.44
CA ARG A 81 -8.54 -26.53 -27.98
C ARG A 81 -7.34 -25.80 -27.35
N PHE A 82 -6.28 -25.65 -28.09
CA PHE A 82 -5.00 -25.14 -27.61
C PHE A 82 -4.80 -23.64 -27.83
N HIS A 83 -5.83 -22.94 -28.35
CA HIS A 83 -5.73 -21.50 -28.59
C HIS A 83 -5.43 -20.71 -27.32
N ILE A 84 -5.84 -21.22 -26.16
CA ILE A 84 -5.58 -20.60 -24.86
C ILE A 84 -4.08 -20.41 -24.55
N LEU A 85 -3.21 -21.33 -25.03
CA LEU A 85 -1.77 -21.22 -24.82
C LEU A 85 -1.17 -19.94 -25.42
N THR A 86 -1.79 -19.36 -26.45
CA THR A 86 -1.32 -18.09 -27.02
C THR A 86 -1.45 -16.89 -26.06
N TYR A 87 -2.19 -17.02 -24.96
CA TYR A 87 -2.32 -16.01 -23.93
C TYR A 87 -1.28 -16.14 -22.81
N VAL A 88 -0.66 -17.31 -22.66
CA VAL A 88 0.25 -17.60 -21.54
C VAL A 88 1.37 -16.57 -21.43
N PRO A 89 2.13 -16.19 -22.48
CA PRO A 89 3.19 -15.20 -22.35
C PRO A 89 2.67 -13.82 -21.93
N SER A 90 1.52 -13.38 -22.44
CA SER A 90 0.90 -12.11 -22.02
C SER A 90 0.49 -12.16 -20.55
N ILE A 91 -0.03 -13.29 -20.08
CA ILE A 91 -0.40 -13.52 -18.69
C ILE A 91 0.85 -13.57 -17.79
N VAL A 92 1.91 -14.25 -18.21
CA VAL A 92 3.19 -14.28 -17.47
C VAL A 92 3.79 -12.89 -17.35
N CYS A 93 3.81 -12.10 -18.43
CA CYS A 93 4.26 -10.72 -18.39
C CYS A 93 3.38 -9.85 -17.46
N LEU A 94 2.05 -10.01 -17.52
CA LEU A 94 1.13 -9.31 -16.63
C LEU A 94 1.40 -9.66 -15.17
N THR A 95 1.58 -10.95 -14.87
CA THR A 95 1.88 -11.42 -13.50
C THR A 95 3.22 -10.86 -13.02
N ALA A 96 4.27 -10.93 -13.83
CA ALA A 96 5.57 -10.39 -13.48
C ALA A 96 5.51 -8.88 -13.19
N LEU A 97 4.79 -8.13 -14.03
CA LEU A 97 4.60 -6.68 -13.88
C LEU A 97 3.84 -6.32 -12.59
N THR A 98 2.90 -7.17 -12.17
CA THR A 98 2.08 -6.93 -10.98
C THR A 98 2.60 -7.64 -9.72
N SER A 99 3.73 -8.36 -9.83
CA SER A 99 4.42 -9.01 -8.71
C SER A 99 5.60 -8.20 -8.18
N ILE A 100 5.74 -6.95 -8.62
CA ILE A 100 6.78 -6.04 -8.13
C ILE A 100 6.62 -5.88 -6.62
N ASP A 101 7.71 -6.03 -5.87
CA ASP A 101 7.77 -5.82 -4.42
C ASP A 101 8.83 -4.77 -4.09
N SER A 102 8.67 -4.13 -2.95
CA SER A 102 9.65 -3.20 -2.40
C SER A 102 10.32 -3.81 -1.17
N ASP A 103 11.62 -3.96 -1.22
CA ASP A 103 12.44 -4.33 -0.08
C ASP A 103 13.19 -3.08 0.44
N ILE A 104 13.36 -3.00 1.77
CA ILE A 104 14.09 -1.90 2.43
C ILE A 104 15.56 -1.88 1.99
N VAL A 105 16.14 -3.05 1.72
CA VAL A 105 17.57 -3.20 1.39
C VAL A 105 17.82 -3.00 -0.11
N HIS A 106 16.96 -3.56 -0.97
CA HIS A 106 17.19 -3.64 -2.41
C HIS A 106 16.29 -2.67 -3.21
N GLY A 107 15.43 -1.91 -2.54
CA GLY A 107 14.47 -1.03 -3.21
C GLY A 107 13.38 -1.82 -3.95
N VAL A 108 13.10 -1.44 -5.20
CA VAL A 108 12.08 -2.11 -6.02
C VAL A 108 12.68 -3.34 -6.70
N THR A 109 12.08 -4.51 -6.49
CA THR A 109 12.55 -5.78 -7.04
C THR A 109 11.41 -6.57 -7.70
N LEU A 110 11.74 -7.28 -8.78
CA LEU A 110 10.86 -8.29 -9.40
C LEU A 110 10.94 -9.65 -8.70
N GLY A 111 11.74 -9.77 -7.64
CA GLY A 111 11.97 -11.02 -6.95
C GLY A 111 12.42 -12.14 -7.91
N TRP A 112 11.81 -13.33 -7.78
CA TRP A 112 12.10 -14.47 -8.67
C TRP A 112 11.54 -14.32 -10.09
N TRP A 113 10.66 -13.35 -10.35
CA TRP A 113 10.01 -13.19 -11.66
C TRP A 113 10.99 -12.78 -12.78
N TRP A 114 12.09 -12.11 -12.45
CA TRP A 114 13.10 -11.78 -13.45
C TRP A 114 13.72 -13.01 -14.16
N LEU A 115 13.76 -14.17 -13.46
CA LEU A 115 14.26 -15.44 -14.01
C LEU A 115 13.09 -16.34 -14.47
N THR A 116 12.05 -16.47 -13.67
CA THR A 116 10.94 -17.39 -13.92
C THR A 116 10.08 -16.97 -15.10
N ALA A 117 9.84 -15.67 -15.30
CA ALA A 117 9.00 -15.20 -16.40
C ALA A 117 9.63 -15.50 -17.78
N PRO A 118 10.90 -15.17 -18.06
CA PRO A 118 11.53 -15.57 -19.33
C PRO A 118 11.54 -17.08 -19.54
N LEU A 119 11.82 -17.86 -18.49
CA LEU A 119 11.82 -19.30 -18.56
C LEU A 119 10.45 -19.88 -18.94
N LEU A 120 9.38 -19.39 -18.29
CA LEU A 120 8.01 -19.82 -18.59
C LEU A 120 7.60 -19.45 -20.02
N ILE A 121 7.99 -18.28 -20.49
CA ILE A 121 7.71 -17.83 -21.87
C ILE A 121 8.42 -18.76 -22.87
N VAL A 122 9.70 -19.10 -22.63
CA VAL A 122 10.45 -20.01 -23.51
C VAL A 122 9.80 -21.39 -23.52
N VAL A 123 9.44 -21.95 -22.36
CA VAL A 123 8.75 -23.24 -22.25
C VAL A 123 7.43 -23.23 -22.99
N ASP A 124 6.64 -22.17 -22.85
CA ASP A 124 5.35 -22.02 -23.54
C ASP A 124 5.54 -21.94 -25.07
N ILE A 125 6.53 -21.19 -25.55
CA ILE A 125 6.84 -21.12 -26.99
C ILE A 125 7.19 -22.51 -27.55
N ILE A 126 8.03 -23.26 -26.86
CA ILE A 126 8.38 -24.63 -27.25
C ILE A 126 7.13 -25.51 -27.27
N LEU A 127 6.30 -25.41 -26.24
CA LEU A 127 5.02 -26.13 -26.14
C LEU A 127 4.08 -25.77 -27.30
N LEU A 128 3.96 -24.51 -27.66
CA LEU A 128 3.14 -24.03 -28.79
C LEU A 128 3.61 -24.64 -30.12
N PHE A 129 4.91 -24.74 -30.37
CA PHE A 129 5.45 -25.40 -31.56
C PHE A 129 5.14 -26.89 -31.58
N TYR A 130 5.27 -27.56 -30.43
CA TYR A 130 4.95 -28.98 -30.29
C TYR A 130 3.44 -29.25 -30.51
N VAL A 131 2.60 -28.47 -29.86
CA VAL A 131 1.15 -28.53 -29.99
C VAL A 131 0.68 -28.27 -31.44
N ARG A 132 1.36 -27.36 -32.16
CA ARG A 132 1.10 -27.13 -33.58
C ARG A 132 1.26 -28.40 -34.41
N GLN A 133 2.25 -29.24 -34.13
CA GLN A 133 2.44 -30.53 -34.80
C GLN A 133 1.33 -31.51 -34.44
N LEU A 134 0.88 -31.53 -33.19
CA LEU A 134 -0.20 -32.39 -32.73
C LEU A 134 -1.57 -32.03 -33.30
N GLN A 135 -1.79 -30.79 -33.72
CA GLN A 135 -3.07 -30.34 -34.31
C GLN A 135 -3.46 -31.11 -35.58
N ALA A 136 -2.50 -31.72 -36.30
CA ALA A 136 -2.78 -32.55 -37.46
C ALA A 136 -3.60 -33.81 -37.10
N TYR A 137 -3.49 -34.28 -35.85
CA TYR A 137 -4.16 -35.47 -35.32
C TYR A 137 -5.41 -35.15 -34.50
N GLU A 138 -5.85 -33.86 -34.44
CA GLU A 138 -7.01 -33.48 -33.66
C GLU A 138 -8.27 -33.95 -34.32
N PRO A 139 -9.16 -34.74 -33.64
CA PRO A 139 -10.39 -35.21 -34.22
C PRO A 139 -11.29 -34.04 -34.59
N GLN A 140 -11.97 -34.21 -35.75
CA GLN A 140 -12.95 -33.21 -36.20
C GLN A 140 -14.14 -33.18 -35.22
N ASP A 141 -14.22 -32.09 -34.46
CA ASP A 141 -15.27 -31.87 -33.48
C ASP A 141 -16.39 -31.04 -34.16
N PHE A 142 -17.57 -31.63 -34.29
CA PHE A 142 -18.72 -31.01 -34.95
C PHE A 142 -19.51 -30.05 -34.05
N SER A 143 -19.07 -29.85 -32.77
CA SER A 143 -19.71 -28.89 -31.87
C SER A 143 -19.35 -27.46 -32.29
N HIS A 144 -20.25 -26.79 -32.95
CA HIS A 144 -20.09 -25.45 -33.45
C HIS A 144 -20.82 -24.44 -32.54
N GLY A 145 -20.24 -23.23 -32.37
CA GLY A 145 -20.86 -22.09 -31.67
C GLY A 145 -20.14 -21.66 -30.38
N PHE A 146 -20.75 -20.68 -29.70
CA PHE A 146 -20.22 -20.05 -28.48
C PHE A 146 -20.12 -21.00 -27.26
N LEU A 147 -20.94 -22.07 -27.25
CA LEU A 147 -21.02 -23.03 -26.14
C LEU A 147 -20.45 -24.40 -26.51
N GLY A 148 -19.77 -24.53 -27.66
CA GLY A 148 -19.14 -25.79 -28.07
C GLY A 148 -18.04 -26.24 -27.12
N ARG A 149 -17.73 -27.54 -27.07
CA ARG A 149 -16.67 -28.11 -26.20
C ARG A 149 -15.35 -27.39 -26.35
N ARG A 150 -14.96 -26.98 -27.55
CA ARG A 150 -13.72 -26.21 -27.81
C ARG A 150 -13.77 -24.81 -27.16
N ALA A 151 -14.92 -24.15 -27.19
CA ALA A 151 -15.11 -22.85 -26.57
C ALA A 151 -14.97 -22.95 -25.05
N TRP A 152 -15.64 -23.93 -24.44
CA TRP A 152 -15.56 -24.15 -23.00
C TRP A 152 -14.14 -24.45 -22.51
N ILE A 153 -13.35 -25.26 -23.24
CA ILE A 153 -11.96 -25.53 -22.90
C ILE A 153 -11.13 -24.21 -22.89
N ASN A 154 -11.32 -23.33 -23.88
CA ASN A 154 -10.61 -22.07 -23.95
C ASN A 154 -11.09 -21.07 -22.88
N TYR A 155 -12.39 -21.02 -22.60
CA TYR A 155 -12.92 -20.13 -21.55
C TYR A 155 -12.48 -20.56 -20.16
N SER A 156 -12.58 -21.85 -19.83
CA SER A 156 -12.10 -22.37 -18.53
C SER A 156 -10.60 -22.21 -18.38
N GLY A 157 -9.82 -22.49 -19.43
CA GLY A 157 -8.39 -22.27 -19.43
C GLY A 157 -8.01 -20.80 -19.24
N LEU A 158 -8.71 -19.87 -19.94
CA LEU A 158 -8.48 -18.44 -19.73
C LEU A 158 -8.84 -18.03 -18.30
N LEU A 159 -9.97 -18.50 -17.76
CA LEU A 159 -10.35 -18.22 -16.39
C LEU A 159 -9.27 -18.69 -15.40
N VAL A 160 -8.74 -19.89 -15.58
CA VAL A 160 -7.65 -20.42 -14.75
C VAL A 160 -6.42 -19.53 -14.83
N LEU A 161 -6.03 -19.06 -16.04
CA LEU A 161 -4.90 -18.15 -16.21
C LEU A 161 -5.15 -16.80 -15.55
N LEU A 162 -6.37 -16.25 -15.63
CA LEU A 162 -6.71 -14.98 -14.97
C LEU A 162 -6.71 -15.10 -13.43
N VAL A 163 -7.21 -16.21 -12.90
CA VAL A 163 -7.11 -16.54 -11.46
C VAL A 163 -5.64 -16.68 -11.04
N PHE A 164 -4.81 -17.30 -11.88
CA PHE A 164 -3.37 -17.40 -11.61
C PHE A 164 -2.70 -16.02 -11.47
N VAL A 165 -3.04 -15.05 -12.36
CA VAL A 165 -2.56 -13.65 -12.19
C VAL A 165 -2.95 -13.11 -10.82
N MET A 166 -4.22 -13.27 -10.44
CA MET A 166 -4.70 -12.76 -9.16
C MET A 166 -4.00 -13.41 -7.97
N LEU A 167 -3.66 -14.69 -8.03
CA LEU A 167 -3.00 -15.38 -6.93
C LEU A 167 -1.51 -15.07 -6.82
N CYS A 168 -0.84 -14.82 -7.95
CA CYS A 168 0.61 -14.63 -8.00
C CYS A 168 1.05 -13.16 -7.94
N SER A 169 0.14 -12.21 -8.11
CA SER A 169 0.45 -10.78 -8.01
C SER A 169 0.61 -10.32 -6.57
N ASN A 170 1.19 -9.14 -6.40
CA ASN A 170 1.37 -8.56 -5.08
C ASN A 170 0.02 -8.06 -4.50
N HIS A 171 -0.37 -8.62 -3.35
CA HIS A 171 -1.59 -8.30 -2.61
C HIS A 171 -1.28 -7.71 -1.22
N ARG A 172 -0.03 -7.28 -0.98
CA ARG A 172 0.37 -6.74 0.32
C ARG A 172 -0.33 -5.41 0.57
N GLN A 173 -1.41 -5.45 1.35
CA GLN A 173 -2.24 -4.29 1.69
C GLN A 173 -1.40 -3.11 2.20
N VAL A 174 -0.42 -3.39 3.08
CA VAL A 174 0.48 -2.36 3.62
C VAL A 174 1.27 -1.66 2.52
N LEU A 175 1.77 -2.42 1.50
CA LEU A 175 2.51 -1.81 0.38
C LEU A 175 1.60 -0.92 -0.46
N HIS A 176 0.39 -1.39 -0.81
CA HIS A 176 -0.56 -0.59 -1.56
C HIS A 176 -0.96 0.69 -0.81
N ALA A 177 -1.22 0.59 0.51
CA ALA A 177 -1.51 1.76 1.34
C ALA A 177 -0.34 2.77 1.36
N ARG A 178 0.91 2.29 1.49
CA ARG A 178 2.11 3.14 1.43
C ARG A 178 2.20 3.89 0.11
N LEU A 179 2.07 3.19 -1.01
CA LEU A 179 2.14 3.77 -2.35
C LEU A 179 1.02 4.78 -2.60
N GLU A 180 -0.20 4.49 -2.15
CA GLU A 180 -1.34 5.40 -2.30
C GLU A 180 -1.15 6.67 -1.47
N ILE A 181 -0.64 6.57 -0.23
CA ILE A 181 -0.32 7.74 0.60
C ILE A 181 0.76 8.59 -0.07
N GLU A 182 1.85 7.98 -0.56
CA GLU A 182 2.92 8.71 -1.23
C GLU A 182 2.43 9.44 -2.49
N GLN A 183 1.59 8.80 -3.31
CA GLN A 183 0.99 9.44 -4.49
C GLN A 183 0.07 10.60 -4.10
N CYS A 184 -0.75 10.44 -3.06
CA CYS A 184 -1.60 11.51 -2.55
C CYS A 184 -0.77 12.68 -2.03
N ILE A 185 0.37 12.44 -1.38
CA ILE A 185 1.30 13.48 -0.91
C ILE A 185 1.89 14.24 -2.11
N GLU A 186 2.38 13.54 -3.13
CA GLU A 186 2.94 14.15 -4.35
C GLU A 186 1.88 14.94 -5.13
N ALA A 187 0.63 14.46 -5.14
CA ALA A 187 -0.50 15.17 -5.75
C ALA A 187 -1.00 16.37 -4.93
N GLY A 188 -0.53 16.56 -3.68
CA GLY A 188 -1.00 17.60 -2.78
C GLY A 188 -2.36 17.31 -2.12
N ASP A 189 -2.92 16.12 -2.29
CA ASP A 189 -4.20 15.73 -1.69
C ASP A 189 -4.01 15.10 -0.31
N TYR A 190 -3.60 15.94 0.66
CA TYR A 190 -3.28 15.49 2.01
C TYR A 190 -4.49 14.94 2.77
N GLN A 191 -5.69 15.44 2.48
CA GLN A 191 -6.92 14.98 3.11
C GLN A 191 -7.30 13.56 2.67
N LYS A 192 -6.99 13.20 1.43
CA LYS A 192 -7.14 11.85 0.95
C LYS A 192 -6.07 10.94 1.54
N ALA A 193 -4.81 11.38 1.58
CA ALA A 193 -3.68 10.64 2.15
C ALA A 193 -3.98 10.17 3.60
N VAL A 194 -4.54 11.04 4.42
CA VAL A 194 -4.92 10.72 5.81
C VAL A 194 -6.00 9.63 5.89
N LYS A 195 -6.89 9.52 4.91
CA LYS A 195 -8.00 8.55 4.91
C LYS A 195 -7.61 7.16 4.41
N VAL A 196 -6.47 7.04 3.72
CA VAL A 196 -6.02 5.78 3.14
C VAL A 196 -5.79 4.76 4.26
N ASP A 197 -6.52 3.65 4.19
CA ASP A 197 -6.40 2.49 5.08
C ASP A 197 -6.40 2.86 6.59
N ALA A 198 -7.18 3.88 6.96
CA ALA A 198 -7.15 4.50 8.29
C ALA A 198 -7.53 3.53 9.43
N HIS A 199 -8.37 2.53 9.14
CA HIS A 199 -8.86 1.56 10.12
C HIS A 199 -8.12 0.22 10.11
N SER A 200 -7.10 0.06 9.27
CA SER A 200 -6.33 -1.17 9.19
C SER A 200 -5.45 -1.35 10.43
N LEU A 201 -5.41 -2.58 10.92
CA LEU A 201 -4.50 -2.99 11.99
C LEU A 201 -3.11 -3.36 11.46
N HIS A 202 -3.01 -3.64 10.16
CA HIS A 202 -1.74 -3.96 9.51
C HIS A 202 -0.95 -2.69 9.26
N THR A 203 0.24 -2.62 9.84
CA THR A 203 1.13 -1.47 9.71
C THR A 203 2.59 -1.91 9.79
N ASP A 204 3.47 -1.08 9.25
CA ASP A 204 4.92 -1.19 9.40
C ASP A 204 5.56 0.19 9.68
N SER A 205 6.86 0.18 9.83
CA SER A 205 7.63 1.40 10.14
C SER A 205 7.47 2.48 9.06
N THR A 206 7.47 2.10 7.79
CA THR A 206 7.31 3.05 6.67
C THR A 206 5.90 3.62 6.62
N LEU A 207 4.87 2.79 6.79
CA LEU A 207 3.48 3.24 6.81
C LEU A 207 3.22 4.17 8.00
N THR A 208 3.81 3.86 9.19
CA THR A 208 3.75 4.75 10.35
C THR A 208 4.39 6.10 10.04
N SER A 209 5.59 6.12 9.44
CA SER A 209 6.28 7.34 9.02
C SER A 209 5.46 8.17 8.03
N LEU A 210 4.88 7.53 7.02
CA LEU A 210 4.03 8.19 6.01
C LEU A 210 2.74 8.74 6.60
N ARG A 211 2.13 8.05 7.58
CA ARG A 211 0.96 8.55 8.32
C ARG A 211 1.30 9.80 9.14
N VAL A 212 2.43 9.79 9.87
CA VAL A 212 2.93 10.97 10.58
C VAL A 212 3.14 12.13 9.60
N TYR A 213 3.75 11.87 8.46
CA TYR A 213 4.01 12.89 7.44
C TYR A 213 2.72 13.44 6.83
N SER A 214 1.79 12.58 6.42
CA SER A 214 0.50 13.00 5.85
C SER A 214 -0.37 13.79 6.84
N LEU A 215 -0.41 13.35 8.10
CA LEU A 215 -1.10 14.07 9.19
C LEU A 215 -0.49 15.45 9.44
N SER A 216 0.82 15.55 9.39
CA SER A 216 1.53 16.82 9.51
C SER A 216 1.22 17.78 8.35
N LEU A 217 1.17 17.25 7.11
CA LEU A 217 0.80 18.03 5.93
C LEU A 217 -0.64 18.52 5.99
N ALA A 218 -1.55 17.71 6.54
CA ALA A 218 -2.95 18.05 6.75
C ALA A 218 -3.19 18.94 7.99
N GLY A 219 -2.17 19.18 8.84
CA GLY A 219 -2.32 19.92 10.10
C GLY A 219 -3.11 19.17 11.18
N LEU A 220 -3.17 17.84 11.09
CA LEU A 220 -3.96 16.98 11.96
C LEU A 220 -3.12 16.07 12.86
N LEU A 221 -1.79 16.27 12.87
CA LEU A 221 -0.87 15.38 13.57
C LEU A 221 -1.19 15.23 15.07
N PRO A 222 -1.37 16.32 15.85
CA PRO A 222 -1.62 16.20 17.29
C PRO A 222 -3.04 15.76 17.65
N ASP A 223 -3.97 15.76 16.68
CA ASP A 223 -5.37 15.38 16.92
C ASP A 223 -5.67 13.94 16.53
N LYS A 224 -4.96 13.37 15.53
CA LYS A 224 -5.32 12.11 14.93
C LYS A 224 -4.23 11.03 14.94
N LEU A 225 -3.02 11.32 15.42
CA LEU A 225 -1.91 10.38 15.35
C LEU A 225 -2.24 9.01 15.97
N PHE A 226 -2.83 9.00 17.15
CA PHE A 226 -3.12 7.78 17.90
C PHE A 226 -4.46 7.11 17.53
N GLU A 227 -5.14 7.61 16.50
CA GLU A 227 -6.30 6.92 15.90
C GLU A 227 -5.86 5.79 14.94
N TYR A 228 -4.57 5.74 14.59
CA TYR A 228 -3.99 4.74 13.69
C TYR A 228 -3.23 3.66 14.45
N SER A 229 -3.08 2.52 13.81
CA SER A 229 -2.12 1.51 14.25
C SER A 229 -0.70 2.00 13.98
N LEU A 230 0.13 2.11 15.02
CA LEU A 230 1.47 2.66 14.96
C LEU A 230 2.51 1.65 15.45
N VAL A 231 3.70 1.67 14.86
CA VAL A 231 4.83 0.82 15.19
C VAL A 231 6.12 1.64 15.17
N GLY A 232 7.07 1.34 16.08
CA GLY A 232 8.44 1.83 16.02
C GLY A 232 8.72 3.10 16.82
N GLY A 233 7.76 3.68 17.54
CA GLY A 233 7.97 4.86 18.39
C GLY A 233 8.43 6.10 17.63
N SER A 234 9.15 7.00 18.30
CA SER A 234 9.68 8.23 17.68
C SER A 234 10.72 7.96 16.60
N SER A 235 11.42 6.83 16.68
CA SER A 235 12.52 6.51 15.77
C SER A 235 12.10 6.45 14.30
N VAL A 236 10.86 6.05 14.02
CA VAL A 236 10.32 5.91 12.66
C VAL A 236 9.66 7.18 12.12
N MET A 237 9.60 8.26 12.90
CA MET A 237 8.99 9.52 12.45
C MET A 237 9.77 10.20 11.32
N LEU A 238 11.04 9.88 11.15
CA LEU A 238 11.91 10.48 10.13
C LEU A 238 12.29 9.47 9.03
N PRO A 239 12.43 9.93 7.77
CA PRO A 239 12.70 9.06 6.62
C PRO A 239 14.15 8.52 6.58
N ASP A 240 15.03 8.92 7.46
CA ASP A 240 16.42 8.41 7.55
C ASP A 240 16.57 7.19 8.48
N ASN A 241 15.49 6.75 9.10
CA ASN A 241 15.49 5.49 9.83
C ASN A 241 15.73 4.33 8.85
N PRO A 242 16.62 3.36 9.17
CA PRO A 242 16.91 2.23 8.29
C PRO A 242 15.70 1.34 7.99
N ASN A 243 14.68 1.37 8.84
CA ASN A 243 13.42 0.61 8.65
C ASN A 243 12.34 1.40 7.88
N VAL A 244 12.66 2.60 7.40
CA VAL A 244 11.74 3.48 6.66
C VAL A 244 12.27 3.68 5.24
N CYS A 245 11.45 3.36 4.26
CA CYS A 245 11.78 3.51 2.84
C CYS A 245 10.65 4.20 2.09
N TYR A 246 10.85 5.46 1.72
CA TYR A 246 9.97 6.18 0.81
C TYR A 246 10.38 5.85 -0.63
N LEU A 247 9.42 5.56 -1.48
CA LEU A 247 9.65 5.13 -2.87
C LEU A 247 9.37 6.25 -3.87
N ILE A 248 8.44 7.13 -3.55
CA ILE A 248 7.99 8.22 -4.42
C ILE A 248 8.33 9.57 -3.77
N CYS A 249 8.03 9.75 -2.50
CA CYS A 249 8.25 10.99 -1.78
C CYS A 249 9.73 11.30 -1.55
N GLY A 250 10.15 12.51 -1.89
CA GLY A 250 11.51 12.98 -1.63
C GLY A 250 11.74 13.30 -0.13
N LYS A 251 12.96 13.02 0.37
CA LYS A 251 13.34 13.38 1.75
C LYS A 251 13.57 14.88 1.95
N ALA A 252 14.02 15.59 0.93
CA ALA A 252 14.35 17.01 1.03
C ALA A 252 13.14 17.88 1.39
N PRO A 253 11.97 17.78 0.74
CA PRO A 253 10.77 18.53 1.11
C PRO A 253 10.32 18.25 2.55
N PHE A 254 10.44 17.01 3.00
CA PHE A 254 10.14 16.62 4.38
C PHE A 254 10.99 17.41 5.39
N TYR A 255 12.34 17.39 5.23
CA TYR A 255 13.24 18.06 6.16
C TYR A 255 13.15 19.59 6.08
N GLN A 256 12.95 20.16 4.89
CA GLN A 256 12.72 21.61 4.72
C GLN A 256 11.51 22.08 5.54
N ARG A 257 10.46 21.27 5.61
CA ARG A 257 9.26 21.57 6.38
C ARG A 257 9.51 21.60 7.89
N LEU A 258 10.46 20.81 8.39
CA LEU A 258 10.79 20.74 9.83
C LEU A 258 11.80 21.79 10.28
N GLY A 259 12.69 22.25 9.40
CA GLY A 259 13.72 23.22 9.76
C GLY A 259 15.04 23.05 9.02
N GLY A 260 15.16 22.03 8.18
CA GLY A 260 16.31 21.83 7.31
C GLY A 260 16.91 20.43 7.37
N MET A 261 17.65 20.08 6.33
CA MET A 261 18.32 18.80 6.19
C MET A 261 19.82 18.95 6.56
N PHE A 262 20.33 18.06 7.40
CA PHE A 262 21.73 18.02 7.78
C PHE A 262 22.43 16.83 7.12
N ARG A 263 23.75 17.01 6.84
CA ARG A 263 24.55 15.92 6.23
C ARG A 263 24.83 14.79 7.23
N GLN A 264 24.90 15.11 8.53
CA GLN A 264 25.14 14.12 9.56
C GLN A 264 23.85 13.36 9.87
N LYS A 265 23.90 12.03 9.84
CA LYS A 265 22.80 11.18 10.27
C LYS A 265 22.59 11.30 11.77
N MET A 266 21.37 11.58 12.18
CA MET A 266 20.95 11.73 13.58
C MET A 266 19.77 10.81 13.87
N SER A 267 19.61 10.38 15.13
CA SER A 267 18.36 9.77 15.55
C SER A 267 17.22 10.79 15.51
N ALA A 268 15.98 10.33 15.34
CA ALA A 268 14.84 11.24 15.22
C ALA A 268 14.72 12.20 16.40
N MET A 269 14.84 11.69 17.62
CA MET A 269 14.77 12.52 18.83
C MET A 269 15.96 13.50 18.93
N HIS A 270 17.16 13.09 18.52
CA HIS A 270 18.32 13.98 18.52
C HIS A 270 18.14 15.10 17.49
N TYR A 271 17.70 14.78 16.28
CA TYR A 271 17.40 15.76 15.23
C TYR A 271 16.35 16.78 15.71
N LEU A 272 15.22 16.31 16.25
CA LEU A 272 14.16 17.19 16.70
C LEU A 272 14.63 18.12 17.84
N ARG A 273 15.36 17.60 18.82
CA ARG A 273 15.93 18.43 19.89
C ARG A 273 16.95 19.42 19.36
N PHE A 274 17.81 19.00 18.43
CA PHE A 274 18.84 19.85 17.83
C PHE A 274 18.23 21.05 17.10
N ILE A 275 17.25 20.86 16.23
CA ILE A 275 16.60 21.98 15.51
C ILE A 275 15.89 22.94 16.46
N HIS A 276 15.32 22.46 17.56
CA HIS A 276 14.70 23.31 18.58
C HIS A 276 15.73 24.10 19.39
N GLN A 277 16.83 23.47 19.78
CA GLN A 277 17.92 24.15 20.53
C GLN A 277 18.58 25.24 19.72
N HIS A 278 18.71 25.06 18.40
CA HIS A 278 19.34 26.03 17.51
C HIS A 278 18.33 26.99 16.84
N HIS A 279 17.09 27.03 17.30
CA HIS A 279 16.04 27.91 16.76
C HIS A 279 15.78 27.75 15.25
N LEU A 280 16.02 26.56 14.70
CA LEU A 280 15.77 26.22 13.31
C LEU A 280 14.39 25.58 13.10
N ALA A 281 13.75 25.16 14.16
CA ALA A 281 12.47 24.46 14.14
C ALA A 281 11.34 25.35 13.62
N THR A 282 10.54 24.80 12.72
CA THR A 282 9.28 25.42 12.27
C THR A 282 8.16 25.11 13.29
N SER A 283 6.99 25.76 13.13
CA SER A 283 5.81 25.45 13.97
C SER A 283 5.38 23.99 13.84
N VAL A 284 5.56 23.39 12.68
CA VAL A 284 5.29 21.96 12.43
C VAL A 284 6.22 21.05 13.21
N ALA A 285 7.49 21.44 13.37
CA ALA A 285 8.47 20.67 14.14
C ALA A 285 8.15 20.62 15.64
N HIS A 286 7.40 21.62 16.17
CA HIS A 286 6.92 21.60 17.54
C HIS A 286 5.99 20.39 17.78
N ASP A 287 5.04 20.17 16.88
CA ASP A 287 4.13 19.02 16.96
C ASP A 287 4.86 17.70 16.77
N TYR A 288 5.87 17.65 15.87
CA TYR A 288 6.72 16.47 15.74
C TYR A 288 7.44 16.13 17.03
N LEU A 289 8.02 17.12 17.71
CA LEU A 289 8.71 16.88 18.97
C LEU A 289 7.76 16.42 20.09
N LEU A 290 6.61 17.08 20.24
CA LEU A 290 5.61 16.70 21.24
C LEU A 290 5.04 15.31 20.97
N CYS A 291 4.69 15.00 19.73
CA CYS A 291 4.23 13.67 19.34
C CYS A 291 5.32 12.61 19.50
N ALA A 292 6.60 12.95 19.27
CA ALA A 292 7.71 12.03 19.49
C ALA A 292 7.83 11.63 20.96
N TYR A 293 7.70 12.58 21.89
CA TYR A 293 7.65 12.25 23.32
C TYR A 293 6.48 11.34 23.67
N LEU A 294 5.28 11.60 23.09
CA LEU A 294 4.12 10.75 23.31
C LEU A 294 4.31 9.35 22.74
N LEU A 295 4.91 9.21 21.54
CA LEU A 295 5.19 7.92 20.92
C LEU A 295 6.19 7.09 21.75
N ASP A 296 7.13 7.73 22.42
CA ASP A 296 8.07 7.04 23.31
C ASP A 296 7.52 6.87 24.74
N GLY A 297 6.34 7.41 25.03
CA GLY A 297 5.71 7.39 26.34
C GLY A 297 6.44 8.23 27.40
N ASP A 298 7.27 9.18 26.96
CA ASP A 298 7.97 10.13 27.82
C ASP A 298 7.06 11.33 28.16
N LEU A 299 6.11 11.06 29.06
CA LEU A 299 5.14 12.06 29.51
C LEU A 299 5.82 13.23 30.25
N GLU A 300 6.93 12.99 30.93
CA GLU A 300 7.68 14.05 31.64
C GLU A 300 8.26 15.06 30.64
N ALA A 301 8.99 14.58 29.64
CA ALA A 301 9.53 15.46 28.60
C ALA A 301 8.42 16.19 27.83
N PHE A 302 7.30 15.51 27.56
CA PHE A 302 6.13 16.12 26.93
C PHE A 302 5.58 17.28 27.76
N VAL A 303 5.32 17.06 29.06
CA VAL A 303 4.73 18.07 29.97
C VAL A 303 5.68 19.27 30.17
N HIS A 304 6.97 19.05 30.25
CA HIS A 304 7.97 20.16 30.32
C HIS A 304 8.10 20.93 29.00
N ALA A 305 7.75 20.32 27.85
CA ALA A 305 7.88 20.94 26.56
C ALA A 305 6.60 21.66 26.10
N ILE A 306 5.39 21.12 26.41
CA ILE A 306 4.14 21.61 25.85
C ILE A 306 3.88 23.09 26.16
N GLY A 307 4.17 23.54 27.38
CA GLY A 307 3.97 24.92 27.80
C GLY A 307 4.87 25.97 27.09
N LYS A 308 5.88 25.50 26.34
CA LYS A 308 6.74 26.38 25.51
C LYS A 308 6.08 26.72 24.17
N TYR A 309 5.23 25.81 23.66
CA TYR A 309 4.66 25.91 22.31
C TYR A 309 3.17 26.17 22.30
N TYR A 310 2.47 25.76 23.37
CA TYR A 310 1.02 25.89 23.49
C TYR A 310 0.60 26.64 24.73
N ASN A 311 -0.41 27.51 24.57
CA ASN A 311 -1.05 28.15 25.70
C ASN A 311 -2.07 27.18 26.32
N LEU A 312 -1.77 26.71 27.54
CA LEU A 312 -2.61 25.74 28.26
C LEU A 312 -4.02 26.24 28.62
N LYS A 313 -4.26 27.55 28.49
CA LYS A 313 -5.58 28.17 28.74
C LYS A 313 -6.48 28.14 27.49
N GLN A 314 -5.91 27.80 26.33
CA GLN A 314 -6.65 27.67 25.07
C GLN A 314 -6.98 26.20 24.81
N PRO A 315 -7.95 25.91 23.92
CA PRO A 315 -8.26 24.54 23.50
C PRO A 315 -7.01 23.88 22.92
N LEU A 316 -6.57 22.81 23.55
CA LEU A 316 -5.43 22.02 23.09
C LEU A 316 -5.91 20.90 22.14
N PRO A 317 -5.04 20.40 21.25
CA PRO A 317 -5.30 19.21 20.45
C PRO A 317 -5.73 18.01 21.30
N LYS A 318 -6.52 17.12 20.71
CA LYS A 318 -7.14 15.97 21.40
C LYS A 318 -6.15 15.15 22.19
N HIS A 319 -5.09 14.64 21.53
CA HIS A 319 -4.15 13.72 22.17
C HIS A 319 -3.26 14.40 23.20
N TYR A 320 -3.02 15.72 23.10
CA TYR A 320 -2.29 16.45 24.13
C TYR A 320 -3.12 16.58 25.40
N ARG A 321 -4.42 16.81 25.28
CA ARG A 321 -5.34 16.83 26.43
C ARG A 321 -5.42 15.46 27.11
N GLU A 322 -5.54 14.40 26.31
CA GLU A 322 -5.54 13.01 26.79
C GLU A 322 -4.25 12.66 27.54
N ALA A 323 -3.10 13.10 27.01
CA ALA A 323 -1.80 12.88 27.64
C ALA A 323 -1.64 13.66 28.97
N LEU A 324 -2.15 14.89 29.03
CA LEU A 324 -2.13 15.71 30.26
C LEU A 324 -3.02 15.12 31.36
N VAL A 325 -4.22 14.65 31.03
CA VAL A 325 -5.09 13.94 31.96
C VAL A 325 -4.42 12.66 32.48
N LEU A 326 -3.87 11.85 31.56
CA LEU A 326 -3.12 10.65 31.94
C LEU A 326 -1.95 10.96 32.87
N TYR A 327 -1.16 11.99 32.57
CA TYR A 327 -0.04 12.42 33.38
C TYR A 327 -0.45 12.83 34.80
N ALA A 328 -1.52 13.61 34.93
CA ALA A 328 -2.06 14.05 36.22
C ALA A 328 -2.48 12.86 37.10
N HIS A 329 -3.06 11.81 36.50
CA HIS A 329 -3.46 10.59 37.23
C HIS A 329 -2.29 9.65 37.56
N LEU A 330 -1.17 9.70 36.82
CA LEU A 330 0.01 8.90 37.08
C LEU A 330 0.96 9.50 38.12
N ARG A 331 0.78 10.75 38.50
CA ARG A 331 1.68 11.48 39.40
C ARG A 331 0.95 12.02 40.64
N SER A 332 1.53 11.82 41.81
CA SER A 332 1.02 12.36 43.05
C SER A 332 1.27 13.89 43.20
N ASN A 333 2.29 14.40 42.49
CA ASN A 333 2.58 15.85 42.42
C ASN A 333 2.88 16.22 40.96
N PRO A 334 1.87 16.41 40.11
CA PRO A 334 2.07 16.73 38.70
C PRO A 334 2.62 18.15 38.49
N TYR A 335 3.59 18.31 37.57
CA TYR A 335 4.14 19.60 37.18
C TYR A 335 3.11 20.54 36.56
N ILE A 336 2.21 19.99 35.77
CA ILE A 336 1.04 20.68 35.19
C ILE A 336 -0.22 19.93 35.62
N VAL A 337 -1.20 20.66 36.15
CA VAL A 337 -2.54 20.16 36.43
C VAL A 337 -3.44 20.72 35.35
N TYR A 338 -3.97 19.81 34.53
CA TYR A 338 -4.92 20.13 33.45
C TYR A 338 -6.28 19.55 33.80
N HIS A 339 -7.29 20.41 33.93
CA HIS A 339 -8.64 20.03 34.26
C HIS A 339 -9.56 20.11 33.04
N ASN A 340 -10.20 18.99 32.73
CA ASN A 340 -11.29 18.90 31.77
C ASN A 340 -12.27 17.82 32.26
N SER A 341 -13.39 18.23 32.77
CA SER A 341 -14.38 17.38 33.44
C SER A 341 -14.91 16.24 32.57
N VAL A 342 -15.07 16.47 31.26
CA VAL A 342 -15.51 15.46 30.30
C VAL A 342 -14.44 14.41 30.11
N MET A 343 -13.19 14.82 29.85
CA MET A 343 -12.09 13.88 29.66
C MET A 343 -11.70 13.13 30.94
N GLU A 344 -11.86 13.76 32.10
CA GLU A 344 -11.64 13.07 33.38
C GLU A 344 -12.70 11.98 33.63
N ALA A 345 -13.97 12.23 33.27
CA ALA A 345 -15.01 11.22 33.32
C ALA A 345 -14.74 10.08 32.34
N ASP A 346 -14.40 10.38 31.09
CA ASP A 346 -14.02 9.39 30.06
C ASP A 346 -12.82 8.55 30.51
N PHE A 347 -11.83 9.18 31.16
CA PHE A 347 -10.65 8.48 31.67
C PHE A 347 -10.99 7.57 32.88
N ALA A 348 -11.91 7.99 33.75
CA ALA A 348 -12.40 7.16 34.83
C ALA A 348 -13.11 5.90 34.31
N ASP A 349 -13.94 6.05 33.28
CA ASP A 349 -14.61 4.93 32.59
C ASP A 349 -13.59 4.01 31.90
N PHE A 350 -12.55 4.57 31.26
CA PHE A 350 -11.43 3.80 30.73
C PHE A 350 -10.74 2.97 31.81
N GLN A 351 -10.49 3.52 33.00
CA GLN A 351 -9.90 2.78 34.14
C GLN A 351 -10.83 1.68 34.67
N LEU A 352 -12.16 1.91 34.69
CA LEU A 352 -13.12 0.89 35.05
C LEU A 352 -13.11 -0.28 34.08
N LEU A 353 -13.05 0.03 32.77
CA LEU A 353 -12.99 -1.00 31.72
C LEU A 353 -11.72 -1.87 31.85
N ILE A 354 -10.57 -1.26 32.22
CA ILE A 354 -9.33 -2.02 32.51
C ILE A 354 -9.53 -3.04 33.64
N LYS A 355 -10.26 -2.66 34.68
CA LYS A 355 -10.52 -3.53 35.86
C LYS A 355 -11.54 -4.62 35.60
N GLN A 356 -12.43 -4.42 34.62
CA GLN A 356 -13.53 -5.35 34.30
C GLN A 356 -13.03 -6.69 33.74
N TYR A 357 -11.95 -6.67 32.95
CA TYR A 357 -11.40 -7.85 32.26
C TYR A 357 -10.09 -8.30 32.94
N SER A 358 -10.04 -9.53 33.38
CA SER A 358 -8.83 -10.15 33.97
C SER A 358 -7.85 -10.60 32.87
N ASN A 359 -8.37 -11.09 31.74
CA ASN A 359 -7.57 -11.53 30.61
C ASN A 359 -7.04 -10.33 29.80
N LEU A 360 -5.71 -10.29 29.55
CA LEU A 360 -5.07 -9.19 28.84
C LEU A 360 -5.60 -9.03 27.41
N ASN A 361 -5.79 -10.12 26.66
CA ASN A 361 -6.25 -10.08 25.28
C ASN A 361 -7.69 -9.56 25.16
N GLU A 362 -8.58 -10.00 26.02
CA GLU A 362 -9.96 -9.53 26.09
C GLU A 362 -10.02 -8.04 26.47
N ARG A 363 -9.21 -7.65 27.46
CA ARG A 363 -9.06 -6.27 27.89
C ARG A 363 -8.59 -5.37 26.76
N LEU A 364 -7.51 -5.76 26.06
CA LEU A 364 -6.98 -5.00 24.93
C LEU A 364 -7.99 -4.89 23.79
N SER A 365 -8.79 -5.92 23.53
CA SER A 365 -9.86 -5.86 22.53
C SER A 365 -10.96 -4.89 22.95
N ALA A 366 -11.48 -5.00 24.19
CA ALA A 366 -12.49 -4.11 24.71
C ALA A 366 -12.03 -2.64 24.73
N LEU A 367 -10.79 -2.39 25.17
CA LEU A 367 -10.21 -1.05 25.18
C LEU A 367 -10.08 -0.48 23.77
N ARG A 368 -9.65 -1.30 22.80
CA ARG A 368 -9.56 -0.87 21.40
C ARG A 368 -10.93 -0.55 20.80
N ASP A 369 -11.93 -1.36 21.08
CA ASP A 369 -13.27 -1.20 20.52
C ASP A 369 -13.98 0.06 21.05
N THR A 370 -13.68 0.45 22.31
CA THR A 370 -14.31 1.60 22.96
C THR A 370 -13.45 2.88 22.88
N TYR A 371 -12.15 2.78 23.15
CA TYR A 371 -11.22 3.91 23.26
C TYR A 371 -10.06 3.85 22.28
N GLY A 372 -10.12 3.02 21.22
CA GLY A 372 -9.04 2.76 20.29
C GLY A 372 -8.47 3.98 19.57
N ASN A 373 -9.25 5.08 19.55
CA ASN A 373 -8.86 6.37 18.98
C ASN A 373 -8.26 7.34 20.00
N THR A 374 -7.79 6.87 21.16
CA THR A 374 -7.21 7.68 22.22
C THR A 374 -5.74 7.37 22.48
N TYR A 375 -5.00 8.34 22.98
CA TYR A 375 -3.63 8.15 23.43
C TYR A 375 -3.54 7.15 24.60
N TRP A 376 -4.59 7.04 25.41
CA TRP A 376 -4.60 6.14 26.59
C TRP A 376 -4.44 4.67 26.20
N VAL A 377 -5.11 4.22 25.15
CA VAL A 377 -4.98 2.85 24.63
C VAL A 377 -3.57 2.62 24.07
N TYR A 378 -3.02 3.59 23.34
CA TYR A 378 -1.66 3.50 22.84
C TYR A 378 -0.66 3.35 23.99
N TYR A 379 -0.73 4.23 24.99
CA TYR A 379 0.14 4.19 26.17
C TYR A 379 -0.01 2.89 26.97
N TYR A 380 -1.25 2.43 27.16
CA TYR A 380 -1.53 1.17 27.84
C TYR A 380 -0.89 -0.03 27.14
N ARG A 381 -1.07 -0.14 25.81
CA ARG A 381 -0.45 -1.19 24.99
C ARG A 381 1.08 -1.18 24.99
N MET A 382 1.66 0.01 25.08
CA MET A 382 3.11 0.15 25.11
C MET A 382 3.71 -0.34 26.47
N LYS A 383 2.92 -0.29 27.55
CA LYS A 383 3.36 -0.69 28.91
C LYS A 383 3.10 -2.14 29.24
N HIS A 384 2.23 -2.83 28.52
CA HIS A 384 1.81 -4.22 28.71
C HIS A 384 1.98 -5.07 27.45
#